data_f2bb6caf45d70414ae4220ec354d499c
#
_entry.id   f2bb6caf45d70414ae4220ec354d499c
#
_cell.length_a   1.000
_cell.length_b   1.000
_cell.length_c   1.000
_cell.angle_alpha   90.00
_cell.angle_beta   90.00
_cell.angle_gamma   90.00
#
_symmetry.space_group_name_H-M   'P 1'
#
loop_
_entity.id
_entity.type
_entity.pdbx_description
1 polymer ?
#
loop_
_entity_poly.entity_id
_entity_poly.type
_entity_poly.pdbx_seq_one_letter_code
_entity_poly.pdbx_strand_id
1 'polypeptide(L)'
;FIKTIIVSIVSGITVPFTLIIWKYLIDDMGRSIITGEIQSVICWLLLYFLLNYFQSLLSRIKDYQQNILASYLNKYTSELILDKVKNTDLKFFDDSGNYDRIRKVNEESTGRSISLLTTTTGFIQSLSSLIGTITVLASLNIGILLLCVCICIPTLLVSMKMAVTQYSIYTQRFEGLRFIAYLKDIVTEYENVKEMKIYQVHDYFKGHILNQYSRYICEDKKIRKEFCIKLSLTDLAEEVAILFFKVYIVVKIIIEKMTIGDFSLYINSIDNFRGSTTTILNTIASIFEDGLYIQNLFEFLDLETQEESNAVLPFHKEFQRIEFRNVWFKYPESDRYILKNISFILDAKHCYAIVGLNGSGKTTIIKLLLKLYEPDKGEIYIDGINLKDIDTKDYQRNLGAVFQDFVKYPLTVQENIGCGNISEIDNIHLIHEAAKKSGADEFIPELPEKYDTQLHREWSGGVQLSLGQWQKIAISRVFMNDFPIVVLDEPTASLDPKAEYEIYCKFRGLMEGRTSILIAHRFSTVKLADKIFVLQNGTIIESGSHEELMKLNGEYAALFNLQAEAYQ
;
A
#
# COMPACT_ATOMS: atom_id res chain seq x y z
N PHE A 1 -15.75 5.74 -18.29
CA PHE A 1 -16.10 7.02 -17.62
C PHE A 1 -17.13 7.83 -18.43
N ILE A 2 -16.86 8.18 -19.71
CA ILE A 2 -17.80 8.97 -20.54
C ILE A 2 -19.18 8.31 -20.62
N LYS A 3 -19.25 7.01 -20.83
CA LYS A 3 -20.53 6.26 -20.85
C LYS A 3 -21.29 6.37 -19.52
N THR A 4 -20.59 6.32 -18.40
CA THR A 4 -21.19 6.46 -17.06
C THR A 4 -21.75 7.86 -16.83
N ILE A 5 -21.02 8.90 -17.30
CA ILE A 5 -21.50 10.29 -17.27
C ILE A 5 -22.79 10.44 -18.09
N ILE A 6 -22.82 9.92 -19.31
CA ILE A 6 -23.99 10.01 -20.18
C ILE A 6 -25.22 9.34 -19.52
N VAL A 7 -25.03 8.13 -18.96
CA VAL A 7 -26.08 7.42 -18.24
C VAL A 7 -26.56 8.20 -17.03
N SER A 8 -25.66 8.85 -16.28
CA SER A 8 -26.01 9.68 -15.12
C SER A 8 -26.81 10.93 -15.52
N ILE A 9 -26.43 11.60 -16.62
CA ILE A 9 -27.18 12.76 -17.17
C ILE A 9 -28.58 12.32 -17.58
N VAL A 10 -28.68 11.25 -18.37
CA VAL A 10 -29.99 10.75 -18.84
C VAL A 10 -30.88 10.35 -17.66
N SER A 11 -30.30 9.64 -16.66
CA SER A 11 -31.01 9.28 -15.43
C SER A 11 -31.49 10.50 -14.63
N GLY A 12 -30.71 11.58 -14.58
CA GLY A 12 -31.11 12.82 -13.92
C GLY A 12 -32.26 13.52 -14.65
N ILE A 13 -32.20 13.56 -15.98
CA ILE A 13 -33.23 14.21 -16.81
C ILE A 13 -34.58 13.44 -16.77
N THR A 14 -34.58 12.13 -16.58
CA THR A 14 -35.83 11.35 -16.50
C THR A 14 -36.69 11.72 -15.28
N VAL A 15 -36.11 12.24 -14.20
CA VAL A 15 -36.83 12.57 -12.96
C VAL A 15 -37.92 13.66 -13.19
N PRO A 16 -37.61 14.85 -13.73
CA PRO A 16 -38.68 15.85 -14.01
C PRO A 16 -39.71 15.35 -15.01
N PHE A 17 -39.35 14.49 -15.97
CA PHE A 17 -40.34 13.91 -16.88
C PHE A 17 -41.33 12.98 -16.16
N THR A 18 -40.87 12.18 -15.20
CA THR A 18 -41.77 11.35 -14.39
C THR A 18 -42.78 12.21 -13.60
N LEU A 19 -42.35 13.37 -13.08
CA LEU A 19 -43.25 14.31 -12.40
C LEU A 19 -44.32 14.88 -13.30
N ILE A 20 -43.96 15.25 -14.53
CA ILE A 20 -44.90 15.79 -15.53
C ILE A 20 -45.94 14.73 -15.93
N ILE A 21 -45.50 13.48 -16.17
CA ILE A 21 -46.43 12.39 -16.51
C ILE A 21 -47.36 12.09 -15.35
N TRP A 22 -46.82 12.10 -14.10
CA TRP A 22 -47.64 11.93 -12.91
C TRP A 22 -48.71 13.01 -12.76
N LYS A 23 -48.40 14.27 -13.11
CA LYS A 23 -49.38 15.35 -13.18
C LYS A 23 -50.55 14.99 -14.12
N TYR A 24 -50.24 14.66 -15.40
CA TYR A 24 -51.26 14.33 -16.39
C TYR A 24 -52.11 13.13 -16.01
N LEU A 25 -51.50 12.12 -15.38
CA LEU A 25 -52.19 10.96 -14.85
C LEU A 25 -53.23 11.35 -13.78
N ILE A 26 -52.87 12.23 -12.84
CA ILE A 26 -53.80 12.69 -11.80
C ILE A 26 -54.95 13.55 -12.42
N ASP A 27 -54.63 14.41 -13.38
CA ASP A 27 -55.62 15.25 -14.02
C ASP A 27 -56.63 14.43 -14.81
N ASP A 28 -56.17 13.43 -15.57
CA ASP A 28 -57.05 12.54 -16.32
C ASP A 28 -57.84 11.58 -15.42
N MET A 29 -57.26 11.14 -14.29
CA MET A 29 -58.04 10.40 -13.27
C MET A 29 -59.20 11.24 -12.74
N GLY A 30 -58.98 12.54 -12.43
CA GLY A 30 -60.04 13.43 -11.99
C GLY A 30 -61.13 13.62 -13.04
N ARG A 31 -60.78 13.72 -14.33
CA ARG A 31 -61.72 13.80 -15.45
C ARG A 31 -62.50 12.49 -15.65
N SER A 32 -61.80 11.36 -15.61
CA SER A 32 -62.39 10.04 -15.84
C SER A 32 -63.43 9.65 -14.78
N ILE A 33 -63.31 10.14 -13.55
CA ILE A 33 -64.35 9.99 -12.52
C ILE A 33 -65.67 10.63 -12.94
N ILE A 34 -65.62 11.71 -13.75
CA ILE A 34 -66.80 12.43 -14.20
C ILE A 34 -67.32 11.90 -15.55
N THR A 35 -66.40 11.59 -16.49
CA THR A 35 -66.74 11.21 -17.87
C THR A 35 -66.93 9.70 -18.08
N GLY A 36 -66.36 8.87 -17.18
CA GLY A 36 -66.35 7.39 -17.32
C GLY A 36 -65.30 6.89 -18.33
N GLU A 37 -64.48 7.70 -18.93
CA GLU A 37 -63.45 7.31 -19.91
C GLU A 37 -62.16 6.89 -19.22
N ILE A 38 -61.82 5.60 -19.25
CA ILE A 38 -60.64 5.03 -18.55
C ILE A 38 -59.41 4.92 -19.48
N GLN A 39 -59.61 5.04 -20.81
CA GLN A 39 -58.54 4.73 -21.77
C GLN A 39 -57.33 5.66 -21.65
N SER A 40 -57.50 6.95 -21.42
CA SER A 40 -56.41 7.92 -21.23
C SER A 40 -55.59 7.65 -19.96
N VAL A 41 -56.29 7.28 -18.87
CA VAL A 41 -55.61 6.95 -17.58
C VAL A 41 -54.73 5.72 -17.74
N ILE A 42 -55.21 4.68 -18.44
CA ILE A 42 -54.41 3.48 -18.71
C ILE A 42 -53.16 3.82 -19.54
N CYS A 43 -53.30 4.70 -20.53
CA CYS A 43 -52.20 5.15 -21.37
C CYS A 43 -51.10 5.86 -20.54
N TRP A 44 -51.49 6.80 -19.65
CA TRP A 44 -50.56 7.49 -18.75
C TRP A 44 -49.90 6.53 -17.72
N LEU A 45 -50.65 5.55 -17.19
CA LEU A 45 -50.12 4.53 -16.31
C LEU A 45 -49.06 3.67 -17.00
N LEU A 46 -49.32 3.23 -18.24
CA LEU A 46 -48.35 2.47 -19.02
C LEU A 46 -47.09 3.31 -19.30
N LEU A 47 -47.22 4.58 -19.64
CA LEU A 47 -46.08 5.46 -19.89
C LEU A 47 -45.28 5.69 -18.61
N TYR A 48 -45.94 5.89 -17.46
CA TYR A 48 -45.31 6.01 -16.15
C TYR A 48 -44.55 4.74 -15.79
N PHE A 49 -45.15 3.56 -15.99
CA PHE A 49 -44.48 2.27 -15.77
C PHE A 49 -43.25 2.12 -16.67
N LEU A 50 -43.36 2.42 -17.96
CA LEU A 50 -42.23 2.34 -18.90
C LEU A 50 -41.07 3.25 -18.49
N LEU A 51 -41.34 4.48 -18.07
CA LEU A 51 -40.31 5.40 -17.60
C LEU A 51 -39.65 4.93 -16.32
N ASN A 52 -40.39 4.45 -15.34
CA ASN A 52 -39.82 3.90 -14.12
C ASN A 52 -38.95 2.64 -14.40
N TYR A 53 -39.41 1.79 -15.30
CA TYR A 53 -38.63 0.63 -15.73
C TYR A 53 -37.33 1.06 -16.44
N PHE A 54 -37.42 2.05 -17.33
CA PHE A 54 -36.26 2.63 -18.01
C PHE A 54 -35.26 3.26 -17.02
N GLN A 55 -35.73 3.94 -16.00
CA GLN A 55 -34.91 4.53 -14.95
C GLN A 55 -34.21 3.42 -14.12
N SER A 56 -34.91 2.34 -13.80
CA SER A 56 -34.35 1.17 -13.13
C SER A 56 -33.26 0.52 -14.00
N LEU A 57 -33.47 0.39 -15.30
CA LEU A 57 -32.48 -0.12 -16.26
C LEU A 57 -31.21 0.76 -16.28
N LEU A 58 -31.39 2.08 -16.38
CA LEU A 58 -30.28 3.04 -16.36
C LEU A 58 -29.47 2.92 -15.06
N SER A 59 -30.15 2.77 -13.90
CA SER A 59 -29.47 2.58 -12.62
C SER A 59 -28.61 1.31 -12.62
N ARG A 60 -29.15 0.19 -13.09
CA ARG A 60 -28.40 -1.09 -13.17
C ARG A 60 -27.20 -1.01 -14.13
N ILE A 61 -27.38 -0.34 -15.28
CA ILE A 61 -26.28 -0.11 -16.24
C ILE A 61 -25.20 0.76 -15.60
N LYS A 62 -25.60 1.82 -14.88
CA LYS A 62 -24.68 2.70 -14.16
C LYS A 62 -23.89 1.93 -13.12
N ASP A 63 -24.55 1.15 -12.27
CA ASP A 63 -23.92 0.35 -11.22
C ASP A 63 -22.91 -0.66 -11.79
N TYR A 64 -23.31 -1.36 -12.89
CA TYR A 64 -22.40 -2.26 -13.60
C TYR A 64 -21.16 -1.54 -14.11
N GLN A 65 -21.35 -0.40 -14.80
CA GLN A 65 -20.23 0.37 -15.35
C GLN A 65 -19.31 0.94 -14.26
N GLN A 66 -19.87 1.39 -13.13
CA GLN A 66 -19.11 1.89 -12.00
C GLN A 66 -18.24 0.80 -11.37
N ASN A 67 -18.78 -0.39 -11.15
CA ASN A 67 -18.04 -1.51 -10.56
C ASN A 67 -16.87 -1.96 -11.46
N ILE A 68 -17.11 -2.03 -12.78
CA ILE A 68 -16.05 -2.38 -13.73
C ILE A 68 -14.96 -1.29 -13.77
N LEU A 69 -15.38 -0.02 -13.83
CA LEU A 69 -14.44 1.10 -13.85
C LEU A 69 -13.62 1.18 -12.55
N ALA A 70 -14.26 0.91 -11.40
CA ALA A 70 -13.58 0.82 -10.12
C ALA A 70 -12.49 -0.26 -10.11
N SER A 71 -12.77 -1.44 -10.69
CA SER A 71 -11.80 -2.53 -10.83
C SER A 71 -10.59 -2.13 -11.69
N TYR A 72 -10.83 -1.45 -12.82
CA TYR A 72 -9.75 -0.91 -13.65
C TYR A 72 -8.93 0.16 -12.93
N LEU A 73 -9.59 1.03 -12.19
CA LEU A 73 -8.91 2.10 -11.44
C LEU A 73 -8.05 1.51 -10.32
N ASN A 74 -8.55 0.49 -9.60
CA ASN A 74 -7.77 -0.21 -8.59
C ASN A 74 -6.54 -0.90 -9.19
N LYS A 75 -6.69 -1.55 -10.35
CA LYS A 75 -5.56 -2.13 -11.06
C LYS A 75 -4.52 -1.06 -11.42
N TYR A 76 -4.97 0.06 -12.00
CA TYR A 76 -4.08 1.14 -12.43
C TYR A 76 -3.37 1.83 -11.25
N THR A 77 -4.09 2.12 -10.15
CA THR A 77 -3.46 2.70 -8.96
C THR A 77 -2.47 1.75 -8.31
N SER A 78 -2.78 0.44 -8.27
CA SER A 78 -1.83 -0.57 -7.78
C SER A 78 -0.57 -0.63 -8.64
N GLU A 79 -0.69 -0.57 -9.97
CA GLU A 79 0.42 -0.52 -10.91
C GLU A 79 1.31 0.70 -10.66
N LEU A 80 0.72 1.90 -10.53
CA LEU A 80 1.44 3.13 -10.22
C LEU A 80 2.21 3.05 -8.89
N ILE A 81 1.58 2.51 -7.84
CA ILE A 81 2.21 2.35 -6.53
C ILE A 81 3.39 1.38 -6.60
N LEU A 82 3.20 0.22 -7.25
CA LEU A 82 4.24 -0.80 -7.39
C LEU A 82 5.43 -0.29 -8.21
N ASP A 83 5.17 0.43 -9.30
CA ASP A 83 6.22 1.04 -10.12
C ASP A 83 6.99 2.12 -9.34
N LYS A 84 6.26 2.91 -8.53
CA LYS A 84 6.91 3.91 -7.67
C LYS A 84 7.79 3.26 -6.62
N VAL A 85 7.30 2.25 -5.90
CA VAL A 85 8.06 1.49 -4.90
C VAL A 85 9.32 0.87 -5.50
N LYS A 86 9.20 0.29 -6.71
CA LYS A 86 10.33 -0.30 -7.44
C LYS A 86 11.48 0.69 -7.71
N ASN A 87 11.15 1.96 -7.93
CA ASN A 87 12.11 3.00 -8.28
C ASN A 87 12.49 3.90 -7.07
N THR A 88 12.09 3.52 -5.87
CA THR A 88 12.34 4.27 -4.64
C THR A 88 13.56 3.70 -3.90
N ASP A 89 14.42 4.57 -3.37
CA ASP A 89 15.62 4.20 -2.61
C ASP A 89 15.30 3.49 -1.30
N LEU A 90 16.22 2.62 -0.85
CA LEU A 90 16.11 1.98 0.45
C LEU A 90 16.10 3.00 1.61
N LYS A 91 16.78 4.13 1.47
CA LYS A 91 16.76 5.26 2.42
C LYS A 91 15.35 5.75 2.75
N PHE A 92 14.45 5.68 1.77
CA PHE A 92 13.06 6.09 1.93
C PHE A 92 12.32 5.23 2.95
N PHE A 93 12.64 3.95 3.01
CA PHE A 93 12.00 2.99 3.93
C PHE A 93 12.56 3.04 5.35
N ASP A 94 13.70 3.70 5.56
CA ASP A 94 14.26 3.90 6.90
C ASP A 94 13.52 4.99 7.69
N ASP A 95 12.84 5.93 7.00
CA ASP A 95 12.06 6.99 7.62
C ASP A 95 10.65 6.50 7.99
N SER A 96 10.32 6.58 9.26
CA SER A 96 9.01 6.19 9.80
C SER A 96 7.85 6.97 9.17
N GLY A 97 8.05 8.24 8.83
CA GLY A 97 7.06 9.10 8.18
C GLY A 97 6.75 8.63 6.76
N ASN A 98 7.75 8.15 6.04
CA ASN A 98 7.57 7.62 4.69
C ASN A 98 6.91 6.24 4.68
N TYR A 99 7.22 5.41 5.67
CA TYR A 99 6.51 4.14 5.87
C TYR A 99 5.01 4.37 6.08
N ASP A 100 4.66 5.41 6.84
CA ASP A 100 3.27 5.81 7.03
C ASP A 100 2.59 6.25 5.74
N ARG A 101 3.32 6.94 4.86
CA ARG A 101 2.79 7.37 3.56
C ARG A 101 2.45 6.19 2.66
N ILE A 102 3.35 5.20 2.53
CA ILE A 102 3.09 3.97 1.74
C ILE A 102 1.87 3.24 2.29
N ARG A 103 1.80 3.06 3.60
CA ARG A 103 0.68 2.34 4.22
C ARG A 103 -0.64 3.06 4.02
N LYS A 104 -0.69 4.39 4.20
CA LYS A 104 -1.87 5.22 3.89
C LYS A 104 -2.32 5.01 2.45
N VAL A 105 -1.39 5.12 1.52
CA VAL A 105 -1.68 4.97 0.09
C VAL A 105 -2.25 3.59 -0.22
N ASN A 106 -1.66 2.51 0.32
CA ASN A 106 -2.14 1.15 0.11
C ASN A 106 -3.52 0.89 0.72
N GLU A 107 -3.78 1.34 1.96
CA GLU A 107 -5.05 1.12 2.65
C GLU A 107 -6.19 1.97 2.05
N GLU A 108 -5.90 3.19 1.61
CA GLU A 108 -6.91 4.18 1.19
C GLU A 108 -7.19 4.16 -0.32
N SER A 109 -6.20 3.81 -1.16
CA SER A 109 -6.31 3.94 -2.62
C SER A 109 -7.49 3.17 -3.22
N THR A 110 -7.74 1.96 -2.72
CA THR A 110 -8.78 1.07 -3.26
C THR A 110 -10.19 1.56 -2.96
N GLY A 111 -10.49 1.87 -1.69
CA GLY A 111 -11.82 2.29 -1.28
C GLY A 111 -12.20 3.70 -1.75
N ARG A 112 -11.24 4.64 -1.70
CA ARG A 112 -11.47 6.04 -2.06
C ARG A 112 -11.64 6.28 -3.56
N SER A 113 -10.95 5.50 -4.38
CA SER A 113 -11.14 5.54 -5.84
C SER A 113 -12.56 5.19 -6.26
N ILE A 114 -13.16 4.19 -5.60
CA ILE A 114 -14.57 3.80 -5.83
C ILE A 114 -15.52 4.90 -5.32
N SER A 115 -15.26 5.43 -4.13
CA SER A 115 -16.03 6.53 -3.55
C SER A 115 -16.07 7.72 -4.50
N LEU A 116 -14.94 8.14 -5.04
CA LEU A 116 -14.83 9.28 -5.95
C LEU A 116 -15.64 9.10 -7.26
N LEU A 117 -15.64 7.88 -7.81
CA LEU A 117 -16.45 7.56 -8.98
C LEU A 117 -17.94 7.63 -8.67
N THR A 118 -18.38 7.06 -7.54
CA THR A 118 -19.80 7.05 -7.17
C THR A 118 -20.30 8.43 -6.82
N THR A 119 -19.50 9.22 -6.08
CA THR A 119 -19.84 10.60 -5.72
C THR A 119 -19.90 11.51 -6.94
N THR A 120 -18.92 11.44 -7.86
CA THR A 120 -18.90 12.27 -9.08
C THR A 120 -20.08 11.97 -9.99
N THR A 121 -20.42 10.70 -10.20
CA THR A 121 -21.57 10.32 -11.04
C THR A 121 -22.91 10.64 -10.36
N GLY A 122 -22.99 10.55 -9.05
CA GLY A 122 -24.12 10.99 -8.23
C GLY A 122 -24.33 12.52 -8.32
N PHE A 123 -23.22 13.29 -8.26
CA PHE A 123 -23.24 14.73 -8.46
C PHE A 123 -23.83 15.13 -9.83
N ILE A 124 -23.35 14.51 -10.91
CA ILE A 124 -23.81 14.78 -12.27
C ILE A 124 -25.30 14.44 -12.42
N GLN A 125 -25.74 13.31 -11.87
CA GLN A 125 -27.13 12.90 -11.88
C GLN A 125 -28.01 13.89 -11.11
N SER A 126 -27.63 14.29 -9.91
CA SER A 126 -28.37 15.23 -9.07
C SER A 126 -28.40 16.64 -9.68
N LEU A 127 -27.31 17.09 -10.30
CA LEU A 127 -27.24 18.34 -11.00
C LEU A 127 -28.20 18.35 -12.21
N SER A 128 -28.24 17.27 -12.99
CA SER A 128 -29.15 17.12 -14.11
C SER A 128 -30.63 17.11 -13.66
N SER A 129 -30.93 16.43 -12.56
CA SER A 129 -32.27 16.44 -11.94
C SER A 129 -32.65 17.82 -11.42
N LEU A 130 -31.72 18.53 -10.79
CA LEU A 130 -31.91 19.87 -10.25
C LEU A 130 -32.25 20.88 -11.39
N ILE A 131 -31.51 20.85 -12.50
CA ILE A 131 -31.80 21.73 -13.66
C ILE A 131 -33.21 21.51 -14.18
N GLY A 132 -33.63 20.24 -14.29
CA GLY A 132 -34.99 19.93 -14.71
C GLY A 132 -36.07 20.38 -13.72
N THR A 133 -35.85 20.24 -12.43
CA THR A 133 -36.78 20.69 -11.39
C THR A 133 -36.83 22.21 -11.27
N ILE A 134 -35.69 22.90 -11.48
CA ILE A 134 -35.63 24.38 -11.59
C ILE A 134 -36.54 24.89 -12.70
N THR A 135 -36.53 24.27 -13.87
CA THR A 135 -37.39 24.72 -14.99
C THR A 135 -38.89 24.59 -14.64
N VAL A 136 -39.27 23.52 -13.95
CA VAL A 136 -40.65 23.33 -13.47
C VAL A 136 -41.03 24.37 -12.43
N LEU A 137 -40.18 24.63 -11.43
CA LEU A 137 -40.44 25.59 -10.36
C LEU A 137 -40.41 27.05 -10.87
N ALA A 138 -39.53 27.38 -11.82
CA ALA A 138 -39.45 28.69 -12.42
C ALA A 138 -40.74 29.08 -13.21
N SER A 139 -41.43 28.09 -13.75
CA SER A 139 -42.73 28.30 -14.39
C SER A 139 -43.83 28.78 -13.42
N LEU A 140 -43.67 28.49 -12.13
CA LEU A 140 -44.56 28.92 -11.05
C LEU A 140 -44.23 30.35 -10.57
N ASN A 141 -43.01 30.54 -10.04
CA ASN A 141 -42.51 31.82 -9.55
C ASN A 141 -40.99 31.77 -9.27
N ILE A 142 -40.24 32.69 -9.87
CA ILE A 142 -38.79 32.77 -9.72
C ILE A 142 -38.37 33.16 -8.29
N GLY A 143 -39.20 33.88 -7.54
CA GLY A 143 -38.95 34.24 -6.13
C GLY A 143 -38.94 33.03 -5.21
N ILE A 144 -39.74 31.99 -5.47
CA ILE A 144 -39.76 30.73 -4.73
C ILE A 144 -38.43 30.00 -4.91
N LEU A 145 -37.94 29.97 -6.15
CA LEU A 145 -36.68 29.32 -6.45
C LEU A 145 -35.50 29.93 -5.65
N LEU A 146 -35.40 31.28 -5.63
CA LEU A 146 -34.35 31.98 -4.88
C LEU A 146 -34.41 31.68 -3.38
N LEU A 147 -35.64 31.65 -2.83
CA LEU A 147 -35.84 31.31 -1.43
C LEU A 147 -35.44 29.85 -1.12
N CYS A 148 -35.80 28.89 -2.00
CA CYS A 148 -35.37 27.49 -1.85
C CYS A 148 -33.84 27.35 -1.78
N VAL A 149 -33.11 28.08 -2.63
CA VAL A 149 -31.63 28.09 -2.60
C VAL A 149 -31.12 28.65 -1.29
N CYS A 150 -31.65 29.77 -0.80
CA CYS A 150 -31.22 30.40 0.45
C CYS A 150 -31.41 29.50 1.68
N ILE A 151 -32.47 28.70 1.69
CA ILE A 151 -32.77 27.79 2.81
C ILE A 151 -31.78 26.64 2.93
N CYS A 152 -31.21 26.20 1.78
CA CYS A 152 -30.23 25.11 1.80
C CYS A 152 -28.81 25.53 2.27
N ILE A 153 -28.51 26.85 2.29
CA ILE A 153 -27.16 27.35 2.66
C ILE A 153 -26.72 26.96 4.08
N PRO A 154 -27.53 27.08 5.14
CA PRO A 154 -27.12 26.70 6.49
C PRO A 154 -26.73 25.22 6.60
N THR A 155 -27.50 24.33 5.99
CA THR A 155 -27.23 22.89 5.96
C THR A 155 -25.89 22.58 5.27
N LEU A 156 -25.61 23.28 4.15
CA LEU A 156 -24.33 23.20 3.47
C LEU A 156 -23.15 23.58 4.38
N LEU A 157 -23.24 24.73 5.05
CA LEU A 157 -22.15 25.21 5.90
C LEU A 157 -21.87 24.27 7.08
N VAL A 158 -22.91 23.68 7.67
CA VAL A 158 -22.76 22.70 8.75
C VAL A 158 -22.13 21.39 8.23
N SER A 159 -22.57 20.90 7.08
CA SER A 159 -22.05 19.68 6.46
C SER A 159 -20.57 19.82 6.06
N MET A 160 -20.19 20.94 5.46
CA MET A 160 -18.79 21.22 5.13
C MET A 160 -17.91 21.29 6.38
N LYS A 161 -18.37 21.95 7.44
CA LYS A 161 -17.65 22.02 8.71
C LYS A 161 -17.49 20.63 9.33
N MET A 162 -18.50 19.78 9.21
CA MET A 162 -18.44 18.38 9.66
C MET A 162 -17.38 17.59 8.91
N ALA A 163 -17.33 17.69 7.58
CA ALA A 163 -16.34 17.01 6.76
C ALA A 163 -14.90 17.40 7.11
N VAL A 164 -14.62 18.71 7.24
CA VAL A 164 -13.31 19.22 7.64
C VAL A 164 -12.94 18.73 9.05
N THR A 165 -13.88 18.72 9.99
CA THR A 165 -13.63 18.24 11.35
C THR A 165 -13.33 16.74 11.37
N GLN A 166 -14.06 15.92 10.60
CA GLN A 166 -13.82 14.48 10.50
C GLN A 166 -12.43 14.18 9.93
N TYR A 167 -12.02 14.90 8.89
CA TYR A 167 -10.68 14.76 8.32
C TYR A 167 -9.58 15.12 9.34
N SER A 168 -9.73 16.25 10.05
CA SER A 168 -8.79 16.66 11.10
C SER A 168 -8.64 15.60 12.20
N ILE A 169 -9.75 15.01 12.64
CA ILE A 169 -9.77 13.94 13.66
C ILE A 169 -9.06 12.70 13.12
N TYR A 170 -9.34 12.32 11.89
CA TYR A 170 -8.68 11.17 11.25
C TYR A 170 -7.16 11.36 11.20
N THR A 171 -6.71 12.52 10.72
CA THR A 171 -5.27 12.83 10.63
C THR A 171 -4.59 12.79 12.01
N GLN A 172 -5.23 13.36 13.04
CA GLN A 172 -4.68 13.35 14.42
C GLN A 172 -4.62 11.95 15.02
N ARG A 173 -5.55 11.06 14.65
CA ARG A 173 -5.62 9.69 15.19
C ARG A 173 -4.83 8.67 14.38
N PHE A 174 -4.29 9.07 13.24
CA PHE A 174 -3.68 8.14 12.29
C PHE A 174 -2.59 7.28 12.94
N GLU A 175 -1.66 7.89 13.67
CA GLU A 175 -0.59 7.19 14.40
C GLU A 175 -1.16 6.18 15.42
N GLY A 176 -2.16 6.60 16.19
CA GLY A 176 -2.81 5.71 17.17
C GLY A 176 -3.60 4.56 16.53
N LEU A 177 -4.25 4.80 15.39
CA LEU A 177 -4.92 3.73 14.62
C LEU A 177 -3.91 2.73 14.03
N ARG A 178 -2.79 3.23 13.52
CA ARG A 178 -1.67 2.39 13.08
C ARG A 178 -1.13 1.52 14.21
N PHE A 179 -0.91 2.10 15.39
CA PHE A 179 -0.46 1.35 16.56
C PHE A 179 -1.44 0.24 16.95
N ILE A 180 -2.75 0.52 16.91
CA ILE A 180 -3.79 -0.51 17.12
C ILE A 180 -3.71 -1.62 16.08
N ALA A 181 -3.54 -1.28 14.80
CA ALA A 181 -3.41 -2.24 13.72
C ALA A 181 -2.18 -3.15 13.95
N TYR A 182 -1.03 -2.55 14.24
CA TYR A 182 0.20 -3.28 14.58
C TYR A 182 0.02 -4.23 15.77
N LEU A 183 -0.63 -3.77 16.86
CA LEU A 183 -0.92 -4.63 18.00
C LEU A 183 -1.87 -5.78 17.64
N LYS A 184 -2.84 -5.57 16.74
CA LYS A 184 -3.72 -6.64 16.24
C LYS A 184 -2.92 -7.67 15.46
N ASP A 185 -2.04 -7.21 14.55
CA ASP A 185 -1.20 -8.09 13.76
C ASP A 185 -0.34 -8.96 14.67
N ILE A 186 0.34 -8.36 15.68
CA ILE A 186 1.12 -9.12 16.69
C ILE A 186 0.28 -10.20 17.37
N VAL A 187 -0.95 -9.88 17.77
CA VAL A 187 -1.82 -10.82 18.53
C VAL A 187 -2.38 -11.92 17.64
N THR A 188 -2.49 -11.69 16.33
CA THR A 188 -3.12 -12.63 15.37
C THR A 188 -2.12 -13.42 14.53
N GLU A 189 -0.87 -12.95 14.40
CA GLU A 189 0.17 -13.64 13.65
C GLU A 189 0.61 -14.93 14.33
N TYR A 190 0.66 -16.00 13.56
CA TYR A 190 1.02 -17.34 14.04
C TYR A 190 2.39 -17.39 14.73
N GLU A 191 3.37 -16.67 14.22
CA GLU A 191 4.74 -16.65 14.76
C GLU A 191 4.77 -16.13 16.20
N ASN A 192 3.93 -15.15 16.52
CA ASN A 192 3.85 -14.48 17.81
C ASN A 192 2.94 -15.21 18.81
N VAL A 193 1.94 -15.98 18.34
CA VAL A 193 0.94 -16.65 19.21
C VAL A 193 1.57 -17.57 20.25
N LYS A 194 2.73 -18.19 19.97
CA LYS A 194 3.43 -19.06 20.92
C LYS A 194 3.84 -18.28 22.17
N GLU A 195 4.49 -17.14 21.98
CA GLU A 195 4.96 -16.27 23.06
C GLU A 195 3.78 -15.64 23.80
N MET A 196 2.76 -15.18 23.06
CA MET A 196 1.52 -14.67 23.63
C MET A 196 0.83 -15.64 24.60
N LYS A 197 0.82 -16.94 24.25
CA LYS A 197 0.23 -17.99 25.09
C LYS A 197 1.08 -18.30 26.32
N ILE A 198 2.41 -18.35 26.19
CA ILE A 198 3.32 -18.65 27.31
C ILE A 198 3.28 -17.54 28.36
N TYR A 199 3.37 -16.29 27.92
CA TYR A 199 3.35 -15.15 28.84
C TYR A 199 1.95 -14.66 29.21
N GLN A 200 0.89 -15.26 28.63
CA GLN A 200 -0.53 -14.90 28.87
C GLN A 200 -0.84 -13.41 28.66
N VAL A 201 -0.12 -12.77 27.75
CA VAL A 201 -0.21 -11.31 27.51
C VAL A 201 -1.37 -10.89 26.60
N HIS A 202 -2.14 -11.86 26.10
CA HIS A 202 -3.26 -11.60 25.17
C HIS A 202 -4.29 -10.60 25.75
N ASP A 203 -4.70 -10.77 27.00
CA ASP A 203 -5.68 -9.88 27.64
C ASP A 203 -5.12 -8.48 27.90
N TYR A 204 -3.82 -8.35 28.12
CA TYR A 204 -3.13 -7.06 28.23
C TYR A 204 -3.21 -6.28 26.91
N PHE A 205 -2.82 -6.88 25.79
CA PHE A 205 -2.91 -6.23 24.48
C PHE A 205 -4.35 -5.93 24.07
N LYS A 206 -5.28 -6.87 24.32
CA LYS A 206 -6.72 -6.66 24.12
C LYS A 206 -7.22 -5.44 24.93
N GLY A 207 -6.80 -5.33 26.20
CA GLY A 207 -7.14 -4.20 27.06
C GLY A 207 -6.63 -2.87 26.48
N HIS A 208 -5.40 -2.82 26.01
CA HIS A 208 -4.82 -1.64 25.34
C HIS A 208 -5.62 -1.23 24.11
N ILE A 209 -5.89 -2.17 23.20
CA ILE A 209 -6.67 -1.94 21.99
C ILE A 209 -8.07 -1.41 22.31
N LEU A 210 -8.79 -2.07 23.23
CA LEU A 210 -10.16 -1.70 23.58
C LEU A 210 -10.22 -0.36 24.33
N ASN A 211 -9.25 -0.04 25.17
CA ASN A 211 -9.17 1.25 25.86
C ASN A 211 -8.98 2.40 24.88
N GLN A 212 -8.11 2.22 23.88
CA GLN A 212 -7.88 3.22 22.84
C GLN A 212 -9.15 3.45 22.00
N TYR A 213 -9.83 2.37 21.58
CA TYR A 213 -11.12 2.49 20.90
C TYR A 213 -12.19 3.17 21.77
N SER A 214 -12.25 2.84 23.07
CA SER A 214 -13.21 3.45 24.00
C SER A 214 -12.99 4.95 24.13
N ARG A 215 -11.72 5.39 24.14
CA ARG A 215 -11.36 6.81 24.14
C ARG A 215 -11.86 7.49 22.87
N TYR A 216 -11.57 6.92 21.68
CA TYR A 216 -12.03 7.47 20.40
C TYR A 216 -13.55 7.52 20.31
N ILE A 217 -14.25 6.47 20.75
CA ILE A 217 -15.72 6.44 20.80
C ILE A 217 -16.28 7.54 21.70
N CYS A 218 -15.64 7.81 22.85
CA CYS A 218 -16.07 8.86 23.75
C CYS A 218 -15.93 10.27 23.14
N GLU A 219 -14.82 10.51 22.44
CA GLU A 219 -14.57 11.76 21.69
C GLU A 219 -15.58 11.91 20.54
N ASP A 220 -15.78 10.85 19.75
CA ASP A 220 -16.73 10.83 18.63
C ASP A 220 -18.16 11.08 19.07
N LYS A 221 -18.58 10.50 20.19
CA LYS A 221 -19.92 10.75 20.76
C LYS A 221 -20.19 12.23 20.99
N LYS A 222 -19.21 12.97 21.53
CA LYS A 222 -19.36 14.40 21.79
C LYS A 222 -19.50 15.18 20.49
N ILE A 223 -18.61 14.93 19.53
CA ILE A 223 -18.55 15.65 18.27
C ILE A 223 -19.79 15.33 17.41
N ARG A 224 -20.13 14.04 17.27
CA ARG A 224 -21.30 13.60 16.49
C ARG A 224 -22.61 14.11 17.12
N LYS A 225 -22.70 14.18 18.46
CA LYS A 225 -23.86 14.76 19.14
C LYS A 225 -24.03 16.24 18.81
N GLU A 226 -22.93 17.01 18.84
CA GLU A 226 -22.96 18.43 18.50
C GLU A 226 -23.43 18.66 17.05
N PHE A 227 -22.86 17.92 16.09
CA PHE A 227 -23.27 18.01 14.70
C PHE A 227 -24.70 17.51 14.48
N CYS A 228 -25.13 16.45 15.15
CA CYS A 228 -26.50 15.95 15.10
C CYS A 228 -27.50 17.03 15.51
N ILE A 229 -27.24 17.73 16.61
CA ILE A 229 -28.11 18.83 17.07
C ILE A 229 -28.14 19.99 16.06
N LYS A 230 -26.97 20.40 15.54
CA LYS A 230 -26.88 21.47 14.55
C LYS A 230 -27.62 21.13 13.26
N LEU A 231 -27.42 19.92 12.72
CA LEU A 231 -28.12 19.45 11.52
C LEU A 231 -29.63 19.34 11.76
N SER A 232 -30.06 18.80 12.91
CA SER A 232 -31.49 18.71 13.22
C SER A 232 -32.15 20.09 13.31
N LEU A 233 -31.44 21.11 13.79
CA LEU A 233 -31.95 22.48 13.82
C LEU A 233 -32.05 23.09 12.40
N THR A 234 -31.04 22.85 11.55
CA THR A 234 -31.11 23.31 10.15
C THR A 234 -32.21 22.59 9.38
N ASP A 235 -32.37 21.28 9.58
CA ASP A 235 -33.43 20.48 8.96
C ASP A 235 -34.83 20.96 9.39
N LEU A 236 -35.00 21.29 10.69
CA LEU A 236 -36.28 21.84 11.19
C LEU A 236 -36.59 23.18 10.52
N ALA A 237 -35.60 24.08 10.44
CA ALA A 237 -35.81 25.38 9.78
C ALA A 237 -36.17 25.23 8.29
N GLU A 238 -35.52 24.27 7.61
CA GLU A 238 -35.82 23.92 6.22
C GLU A 238 -37.23 23.36 6.06
N GLU A 239 -37.66 22.42 6.92
CA GLU A 239 -39.03 21.86 6.89
C GLU A 239 -40.10 22.91 7.13
N VAL A 240 -39.87 23.82 8.08
CA VAL A 240 -40.80 24.93 8.36
C VAL A 240 -40.91 25.83 7.12
N ALA A 241 -39.83 26.16 6.47
CA ALA A 241 -39.87 26.98 5.25
C ALA A 241 -40.57 26.26 4.09
N ILE A 242 -40.31 24.97 3.90
CA ILE A 242 -41.02 24.15 2.90
C ILE A 242 -42.53 24.08 3.19
N LEU A 243 -42.93 24.00 4.45
CA LEU A 243 -44.33 24.05 4.84
C LEU A 243 -44.99 25.37 4.39
N PHE A 244 -44.34 26.52 4.61
CA PHE A 244 -44.85 27.81 4.12
C PHE A 244 -44.99 27.81 2.60
N PHE A 245 -44.06 27.22 1.86
CA PHE A 245 -44.20 27.09 0.39
C PHE A 245 -45.37 26.21 -0.03
N LYS A 246 -45.53 25.06 0.63
CA LYS A 246 -46.64 24.14 0.35
C LYS A 246 -47.99 24.86 0.58
N VAL A 247 -48.10 25.63 1.66
CA VAL A 247 -49.27 26.45 1.94
C VAL A 247 -49.49 27.53 0.88
N TYR A 248 -48.42 28.24 0.46
CA TYR A 248 -48.52 29.25 -0.61
C TYR A 248 -49.02 28.63 -1.94
N ILE A 249 -48.52 27.46 -2.31
CA ILE A 249 -48.95 26.74 -3.53
C ILE A 249 -50.43 26.37 -3.42
N VAL A 250 -50.91 25.87 -2.28
CA VAL A 250 -52.32 25.54 -2.05
C VAL A 250 -53.20 26.78 -2.29
N VAL A 251 -52.83 27.91 -1.66
CA VAL A 251 -53.54 29.17 -1.81
C VAL A 251 -53.57 29.65 -3.27
N LYS A 252 -52.43 29.59 -3.96
CA LYS A 252 -52.30 29.97 -5.37
C LYS A 252 -53.16 29.10 -6.29
N ILE A 253 -53.15 27.79 -6.10
CA ILE A 253 -53.94 26.82 -6.87
C ILE A 253 -55.44 27.10 -6.71
N ILE A 254 -55.91 27.45 -5.51
CA ILE A 254 -57.31 27.79 -5.25
C ILE A 254 -57.68 29.11 -5.96
N ILE A 255 -56.81 30.12 -5.90
CA ILE A 255 -57.09 31.45 -6.50
C ILE A 255 -57.05 31.35 -8.04
N GLU A 256 -56.06 30.71 -8.62
CA GLU A 256 -55.84 30.61 -10.07
C GLU A 256 -56.65 29.47 -10.71
N LYS A 257 -57.44 28.68 -9.94
CA LYS A 257 -58.24 27.53 -10.39
C LYS A 257 -57.42 26.49 -11.18
N MET A 258 -56.19 26.21 -10.67
CA MET A 258 -55.30 25.19 -11.24
C MET A 258 -55.82 23.76 -10.95
N THR A 259 -55.23 22.78 -11.63
CA THR A 259 -55.63 21.36 -11.47
C THR A 259 -55.01 20.71 -10.23
N ILE A 260 -55.57 19.56 -9.83
CA ILE A 260 -54.99 18.74 -8.74
C ILE A 260 -53.65 18.17 -9.18
N GLY A 261 -53.47 17.90 -10.48
CA GLY A 261 -52.18 17.47 -11.02
C GLY A 261 -51.11 18.56 -10.93
N ASP A 262 -51.48 19.85 -11.09
CA ASP A 262 -50.54 20.97 -10.85
C ASP A 262 -50.09 21.02 -9.40
N PHE A 263 -50.99 20.81 -8.44
CA PHE A 263 -50.64 20.71 -7.02
C PHE A 263 -49.62 19.63 -6.76
N SER A 264 -49.85 18.42 -7.29
CA SER A 264 -48.92 17.30 -7.12
C SER A 264 -47.57 17.57 -7.79
N LEU A 265 -47.57 18.16 -9.01
CA LEU A 265 -46.35 18.51 -9.73
C LEU A 265 -45.45 19.46 -8.92
N TYR A 266 -46.02 20.55 -8.40
CA TYR A 266 -45.22 21.55 -7.70
C TYR A 266 -44.73 21.07 -6.35
N ILE A 267 -45.54 20.34 -5.58
CA ILE A 267 -45.09 19.76 -4.28
C ILE A 267 -43.96 18.76 -4.51
N ASN A 268 -44.13 17.82 -5.43
CA ASN A 268 -43.09 16.83 -5.70
C ASN A 268 -41.83 17.49 -6.31
N SER A 269 -41.97 18.59 -7.05
CA SER A 269 -40.82 19.34 -7.56
C SER A 269 -40.05 20.03 -6.45
N ILE A 270 -40.70 20.57 -5.40
CA ILE A 270 -40.00 21.12 -4.22
C ILE A 270 -39.26 20.03 -3.47
N ASP A 271 -39.91 18.89 -3.22
CA ASP A 271 -39.31 17.79 -2.50
C ASP A 271 -38.09 17.21 -3.30
N ASN A 272 -38.19 17.17 -4.63
CA ASN A 272 -37.12 16.74 -5.52
C ASN A 272 -35.96 17.76 -5.61
N PHE A 273 -36.30 19.08 -5.66
CA PHE A 273 -35.31 20.15 -5.59
C PHE A 273 -34.49 20.04 -4.29
N ARG A 274 -35.16 19.90 -3.14
CA ARG A 274 -34.51 19.68 -1.84
C ARG A 274 -33.60 18.45 -1.86
N GLY A 275 -34.12 17.29 -2.27
CA GLY A 275 -33.38 16.04 -2.32
C GLY A 275 -32.12 16.14 -3.20
N SER A 276 -32.28 16.72 -4.40
CA SER A 276 -31.17 16.95 -5.34
C SER A 276 -30.14 17.92 -4.78
N THR A 277 -30.58 19.01 -4.14
CA THR A 277 -29.68 19.99 -3.51
C THR A 277 -28.92 19.36 -2.34
N THR A 278 -29.60 18.67 -1.44
CA THR A 278 -28.95 17.97 -0.30
C THR A 278 -27.95 16.95 -0.80
N THR A 279 -28.27 16.17 -1.85
CA THR A 279 -27.34 15.23 -2.45
C THR A 279 -26.12 15.92 -3.04
N ILE A 280 -26.29 17.03 -3.76
CA ILE A 280 -25.18 17.83 -4.31
C ILE A 280 -24.28 18.32 -3.18
N LEU A 281 -24.85 18.86 -2.09
CA LEU A 281 -24.08 19.38 -0.96
C LEU A 281 -23.28 18.28 -0.25
N ASN A 282 -23.91 17.15 0.01
CA ASN A 282 -23.24 15.99 0.60
C ASN A 282 -22.13 15.45 -0.32
N THR A 283 -22.38 15.45 -1.62
CA THR A 283 -21.40 15.00 -2.63
C THR A 283 -20.20 15.94 -2.69
N ILE A 284 -20.40 17.25 -2.63
CA ILE A 284 -19.30 18.23 -2.57
C ILE A 284 -18.44 17.99 -1.32
N ALA A 285 -19.06 17.76 -0.17
CA ALA A 285 -18.35 17.45 1.07
C ALA A 285 -17.55 16.14 0.95
N SER A 286 -18.13 15.11 0.35
CA SER A 286 -17.45 13.83 0.10
C SER A 286 -16.31 13.94 -0.91
N ILE A 287 -16.50 14.69 -2.01
CA ILE A 287 -15.45 14.95 -3.00
C ILE A 287 -14.26 15.70 -2.34
N PHE A 288 -14.58 16.68 -1.48
CA PHE A 288 -13.54 17.38 -0.73
C PHE A 288 -12.78 16.44 0.19
N GLU A 289 -13.48 15.59 0.94
CA GLU A 289 -12.87 14.57 1.79
C GLU A 289 -12.01 13.59 0.99
N ASP A 290 -12.57 12.98 -0.06
CA ASP A 290 -11.85 12.05 -0.94
C ASP A 290 -10.63 12.71 -1.61
N GLY A 291 -10.73 14.00 -1.96
CA GLY A 291 -9.62 14.79 -2.51
C GLY A 291 -8.42 14.89 -1.57
N LEU A 292 -8.67 15.05 -0.26
CA LEU A 292 -7.60 15.10 0.74
C LEU A 292 -6.86 13.76 0.87
N TYR A 293 -7.58 12.64 0.72
CA TYR A 293 -6.94 11.32 0.70
C TYR A 293 -6.16 11.06 -0.59
N ILE A 294 -6.69 11.50 -1.73
CA ILE A 294 -6.01 11.37 -3.02
C ILE A 294 -4.76 12.23 -3.09
N GLN A 295 -4.74 13.37 -2.39
CA GLN A 295 -3.55 14.19 -2.26
C GLN A 295 -2.37 13.37 -1.68
N ASN A 296 -2.61 12.51 -0.69
CA ASN A 296 -1.58 11.62 -0.14
C ASN A 296 -0.98 10.69 -1.22
N LEU A 297 -1.82 10.18 -2.15
CA LEU A 297 -1.35 9.38 -3.27
C LEU A 297 -0.46 10.19 -4.22
N PHE A 298 -0.89 11.39 -4.61
CA PHE A 298 -0.08 12.24 -5.48
C PHE A 298 1.21 12.69 -4.80
N GLU A 299 1.17 13.07 -3.53
CA GLU A 299 2.38 13.40 -2.77
C GLU A 299 3.37 12.23 -2.72
N PHE A 300 2.87 10.99 -2.62
CA PHE A 300 3.71 9.79 -2.70
C PHE A 300 4.27 9.57 -4.12
N LEU A 301 3.46 9.76 -5.16
CA LEU A 301 3.90 9.60 -6.54
C LEU A 301 4.90 10.70 -6.97
N ASP A 302 4.76 11.91 -6.43
CA ASP A 302 5.63 13.06 -6.71
C ASP A 302 6.93 13.06 -5.89
N LEU A 303 7.09 12.13 -4.91
CA LEU A 303 8.38 11.99 -4.23
C LEU A 303 9.50 11.81 -5.25
N GLU A 304 10.62 12.47 -5.03
CA GLU A 304 11.82 12.26 -5.82
C GLU A 304 12.19 10.76 -5.73
N THR A 305 12.05 10.04 -6.82
CA THR A 305 12.68 8.73 -7.00
C THR A 305 14.16 8.98 -7.21
N GLN A 306 14.99 7.93 -7.06
CA GLN A 306 16.32 8.01 -7.64
C GLN A 306 16.16 8.60 -9.04
N GLU A 307 16.62 9.86 -9.22
CA GLU A 307 16.94 10.29 -10.58
C GLU A 307 17.69 9.09 -11.16
N GLU A 308 17.25 8.59 -12.31
CA GLU A 308 18.05 7.62 -13.06
C GLU A 308 19.46 8.13 -12.96
N SER A 309 20.24 7.51 -12.07
CA SER A 309 21.53 8.06 -11.65
C SER A 309 22.20 8.40 -12.96
N ASN A 310 22.77 9.60 -13.12
CA ASN A 310 23.52 9.96 -14.33
C ASN A 310 24.70 8.99 -14.58
N ALA A 311 24.72 7.90 -13.83
CA ALA A 311 25.57 6.74 -13.91
C ALA A 311 25.24 5.98 -15.20
N VAL A 312 26.03 6.26 -16.21
CA VAL A 312 25.88 5.73 -17.58
C VAL A 312 26.88 4.60 -17.85
N LEU A 313 27.82 4.36 -16.92
CA LEU A 313 28.88 3.39 -17.14
C LEU A 313 28.39 1.98 -16.84
N PRO A 314 28.56 1.02 -17.78
CA PRO A 314 28.22 -0.37 -17.54
C PRO A 314 29.19 -0.99 -16.52
N PHE A 315 28.71 -1.99 -15.79
CA PHE A 315 29.57 -2.78 -14.92
C PHE A 315 30.35 -3.83 -15.74
N HIS A 316 31.66 -3.88 -15.55
CA HIS A 316 32.52 -4.89 -16.16
C HIS A 316 32.66 -6.11 -15.25
N LYS A 317 32.19 -7.29 -15.71
CA LYS A 317 32.24 -8.54 -14.92
C LYS A 317 33.69 -8.97 -14.59
N GLU A 318 34.63 -8.67 -15.47
CA GLU A 318 36.06 -9.00 -15.33
C GLU A 318 36.80 -7.80 -14.72
N PHE A 319 36.44 -7.46 -13.50
CA PHE A 319 37.16 -6.43 -12.74
C PHE A 319 38.37 -7.02 -12.00
N GLN A 320 39.32 -6.17 -11.60
CA GLN A 320 40.54 -6.56 -10.88
C GLN A 320 40.43 -6.32 -9.38
N ARG A 321 39.80 -5.19 -8.98
CA ARG A 321 39.72 -4.82 -7.58
C ARG A 321 38.60 -3.87 -7.26
N ILE A 322 38.15 -3.93 -5.99
CA ILE A 322 37.22 -2.99 -5.39
C ILE A 322 37.95 -2.26 -4.26
N GLU A 323 37.88 -0.94 -4.24
CA GLU A 323 38.59 -0.13 -3.25
C GLU A 323 37.62 0.75 -2.46
N PHE A 324 37.66 0.65 -1.15
CA PHE A 324 37.04 1.61 -0.23
C PHE A 324 38.10 2.65 0.16
N ARG A 325 37.82 3.95 -0.02
CA ARG A 325 38.75 5.04 0.26
C ARG A 325 38.13 6.04 1.23
N ASN A 326 38.61 6.03 2.49
CA ASN A 326 38.21 6.96 3.56
C ASN A 326 36.67 7.06 3.72
N VAL A 327 35.97 5.93 3.68
CA VAL A 327 34.50 5.86 3.69
C VAL A 327 33.97 6.11 5.08
N TRP A 328 33.02 7.07 5.17
CA TRP A 328 32.22 7.35 6.35
C TRP A 328 30.74 7.17 6.00
N PHE A 329 29.99 6.64 6.94
CA PHE A 329 28.55 6.44 6.73
C PHE A 329 27.77 6.52 8.04
N LYS A 330 26.58 7.16 7.97
CA LYS A 330 25.53 7.14 8.98
C LYS A 330 24.18 6.89 8.33
N TYR A 331 23.25 6.27 9.05
CA TYR A 331 21.88 6.15 8.57
C TYR A 331 21.13 7.49 8.61
N PRO A 332 20.10 7.71 7.76
CA PRO A 332 19.47 9.02 7.57
C PRO A 332 19.02 9.72 8.85
N GLU A 333 18.41 9.02 9.79
CA GLU A 333 17.91 9.61 11.04
C GLU A 333 18.91 9.56 12.21
N SER A 334 20.15 9.19 11.95
CA SER A 334 21.18 9.04 12.98
C SER A 334 22.24 10.13 12.88
N ASP A 335 22.53 10.80 14.00
CA ASP A 335 23.67 11.70 14.09
C ASP A 335 25.01 10.97 14.28
N ARG A 336 24.96 9.67 14.57
CA ARG A 336 26.15 8.87 14.86
C ARG A 336 26.65 8.17 13.61
N TYR A 337 27.92 8.40 13.24
CA TYR A 337 28.60 7.63 12.21
C TYR A 337 28.77 6.16 12.63
N ILE A 338 28.26 5.25 11.81
CA ILE A 338 28.42 3.79 11.96
C ILE A 338 29.76 3.35 11.40
N LEU A 339 30.16 3.89 10.23
CA LEU A 339 31.47 3.66 9.63
C LEU A 339 32.30 4.94 9.69
N LYS A 340 33.58 4.80 10.04
CA LYS A 340 34.48 5.91 10.27
C LYS A 340 35.82 5.64 9.60
N ASN A 341 36.09 6.37 8.51
CA ASN A 341 37.37 6.32 7.80
C ASN A 341 37.76 4.90 7.36
N ILE A 342 36.82 4.14 6.81
CA ILE A 342 37.02 2.80 6.31
C ILE A 342 37.82 2.84 5.01
N SER A 343 38.96 2.15 4.97
CA SER A 343 39.79 2.01 3.78
C SER A 343 40.34 0.59 3.67
N PHE A 344 40.05 -0.10 2.59
CA PHE A 344 40.54 -1.45 2.28
C PHE A 344 40.37 -1.77 0.80
N ILE A 345 41.05 -2.83 0.36
CA ILE A 345 41.03 -3.31 -1.03
C ILE A 345 40.56 -4.77 -1.03
N LEU A 346 39.68 -5.07 -1.98
CA LEU A 346 39.26 -6.43 -2.33
C LEU A 346 39.74 -6.73 -3.75
N ASP A 347 40.69 -7.63 -3.88
CA ASP A 347 41.15 -8.14 -5.17
C ASP A 347 40.15 -9.14 -5.73
N ALA A 348 39.96 -9.16 -7.04
CA ALA A 348 39.00 -10.06 -7.69
C ALA A 348 39.35 -11.53 -7.45
N LYS A 349 38.31 -12.36 -7.42
CA LYS A 349 38.42 -13.82 -7.27
C LYS A 349 39.05 -14.30 -5.94
N HIS A 350 39.00 -13.47 -4.91
CA HIS A 350 39.42 -13.82 -3.56
C HIS A 350 38.22 -13.83 -2.60
N CYS A 351 38.38 -14.59 -1.54
CA CYS A 351 37.40 -14.68 -0.47
C CYS A 351 37.82 -13.81 0.72
N TYR A 352 36.93 -12.93 1.16
CA TYR A 352 37.13 -12.01 2.26
C TYR A 352 36.18 -12.30 3.41
N ALA A 353 36.62 -12.17 4.66
CA ALA A 353 35.75 -12.21 5.81
C ALA A 353 35.77 -10.88 6.55
N ILE A 354 34.60 -10.42 7.00
CA ILE A 354 34.45 -9.27 7.88
C ILE A 354 33.96 -9.79 9.24
N VAL A 355 34.77 -9.62 10.27
CA VAL A 355 34.48 -10.07 11.64
C VAL A 355 34.44 -8.90 12.61
N GLY A 356 33.76 -9.06 13.74
CA GLY A 356 33.67 -8.05 14.80
C GLY A 356 32.38 -8.21 15.60
N LEU A 357 32.28 -7.49 16.70
CA LEU A 357 31.12 -7.52 17.58
C LEU A 357 29.83 -7.04 16.87
N ASN A 358 28.68 -7.37 17.46
CA ASN A 358 27.39 -6.87 16.98
C ASN A 358 27.36 -5.34 17.03
N GLY A 359 26.81 -4.70 15.97
CA GLY A 359 26.77 -3.25 15.85
C GLY A 359 28.10 -2.59 15.45
N SER A 360 29.15 -3.35 15.08
CA SER A 360 30.42 -2.78 14.62
C SER A 360 30.35 -2.15 13.22
N GLY A 361 29.30 -2.43 12.40
CA GLY A 361 29.09 -1.89 11.06
C GLY A 361 29.31 -2.89 9.91
N LYS A 362 29.42 -4.19 10.19
CA LYS A 362 29.65 -5.24 9.18
C LYS A 362 28.62 -5.24 8.06
N THR A 363 27.33 -5.37 8.40
CA THR A 363 26.22 -5.34 7.43
C THR A 363 26.13 -4.00 6.70
N THR A 364 26.58 -2.90 7.33
CA THR A 364 26.61 -1.57 6.70
C THR A 364 27.64 -1.52 5.57
N ILE A 365 28.82 -2.13 5.72
CA ILE A 365 29.81 -2.24 4.63
C ILE A 365 29.20 -3.00 3.45
N ILE A 366 28.47 -4.08 3.71
CA ILE A 366 27.79 -4.86 2.67
C ILE A 366 26.74 -4.01 1.95
N LYS A 367 25.91 -3.28 2.70
CA LYS A 367 24.88 -2.42 2.10
C LYS A 367 25.47 -1.34 1.18
N LEU A 368 26.63 -0.78 1.52
CA LEU A 368 27.36 0.15 0.66
C LEU A 368 27.96 -0.55 -0.56
N LEU A 369 28.54 -1.73 -0.39
CA LEU A 369 29.08 -2.53 -1.50
C LEU A 369 27.98 -2.92 -2.49
N LEU A 370 26.80 -3.30 -2.02
CA LEU A 370 25.64 -3.66 -2.85
C LEU A 370 24.96 -2.43 -3.49
N LYS A 371 25.52 -1.22 -3.27
CA LYS A 371 24.95 0.04 -3.74
C LYS A 371 23.49 0.24 -3.32
N LEU A 372 23.15 -0.24 -2.10
CA LEU A 372 21.86 0.04 -1.44
C LEU A 372 21.87 1.37 -0.72
N TYR A 373 23.05 1.87 -0.37
CA TYR A 373 23.33 3.20 0.20
C TYR A 373 24.58 3.77 -0.44
N GLU A 374 24.70 5.10 -0.38
CA GLU A 374 25.91 5.82 -0.75
C GLU A 374 26.66 6.30 0.51
N PRO A 375 28.00 6.36 0.48
CA PRO A 375 28.77 6.88 1.60
C PRO A 375 28.56 8.40 1.78
N ASP A 376 28.53 8.88 3.05
CA ASP A 376 28.46 10.33 3.33
C ASP A 376 29.76 11.06 3.00
N LYS A 377 30.92 10.37 3.20
CA LYS A 377 32.24 10.87 2.85
C LYS A 377 33.11 9.72 2.36
N GLY A 378 34.13 10.03 1.55
CA GLY A 378 34.95 9.03 0.88
C GLY A 378 34.22 8.43 -0.31
N GLU A 379 34.83 7.44 -0.93
CA GLU A 379 34.35 6.88 -2.21
C GLU A 379 34.68 5.39 -2.30
N ILE A 380 33.89 4.68 -3.12
CA ILE A 380 34.11 3.28 -3.44
C ILE A 380 34.42 3.19 -4.93
N TYR A 381 35.50 2.50 -5.27
CA TYR A 381 35.93 2.36 -6.65
C TYR A 381 35.97 0.91 -7.09
N ILE A 382 35.69 0.68 -8.36
CA ILE A 382 35.91 -0.59 -9.07
C ILE A 382 36.84 -0.31 -10.23
N ASP A 383 38.05 -0.83 -10.18
CA ASP A 383 39.12 -0.58 -11.18
C ASP A 383 39.37 0.92 -11.48
N GLY A 384 39.25 1.76 -10.44
CA GLY A 384 39.43 3.19 -10.57
C GLY A 384 38.18 3.97 -11.04
N ILE A 385 37.08 3.30 -11.37
CA ILE A 385 35.80 3.92 -11.68
C ILE A 385 35.02 4.05 -10.37
N ASN A 386 34.50 5.23 -10.07
CA ASN A 386 33.67 5.43 -8.87
C ASN A 386 32.38 4.60 -9.00
N LEU A 387 32.04 3.83 -7.97
CA LEU A 387 30.82 3.02 -7.94
C LEU A 387 29.55 3.86 -8.18
N LYS A 388 29.59 5.14 -7.80
CA LYS A 388 28.52 6.09 -8.02
C LYS A 388 28.22 6.31 -9.52
N ASP A 389 29.24 6.21 -10.40
CA ASP A 389 29.14 6.46 -11.83
C ASP A 389 28.70 5.19 -12.61
N ILE A 390 28.69 4.01 -11.96
CA ILE A 390 28.27 2.74 -12.57
C ILE A 390 26.75 2.62 -12.47
N ASP A 391 26.07 2.17 -13.55
CA ASP A 391 24.64 1.93 -13.55
C ASP A 391 24.22 0.96 -12.44
N THR A 392 23.30 1.38 -11.58
CA THR A 392 22.91 0.62 -10.40
C THR A 392 22.24 -0.70 -10.76
N LYS A 393 21.37 -0.70 -11.77
CA LYS A 393 20.63 -1.90 -12.20
C LYS A 393 21.56 -2.92 -12.83
N ASP A 394 22.51 -2.44 -13.65
CA ASP A 394 23.50 -3.30 -14.28
C ASP A 394 24.47 -3.87 -13.24
N TYR A 395 24.93 -3.06 -12.30
CA TYR A 395 25.77 -3.52 -11.19
C TYR A 395 25.06 -4.58 -10.34
N GLN A 396 23.86 -4.29 -9.87
CA GLN A 396 23.09 -5.18 -8.99
C GLN A 396 22.71 -6.51 -9.66
N ARG A 397 22.50 -6.54 -10.97
CA ARG A 397 22.30 -7.79 -11.74
C ARG A 397 23.50 -8.74 -11.70
N ASN A 398 24.66 -8.24 -11.35
CA ASN A 398 25.91 -9.00 -11.27
C ASN A 398 26.30 -9.33 -9.81
N LEU A 399 25.39 -9.12 -8.85
CA LEU A 399 25.60 -9.41 -7.44
C LEU A 399 24.73 -10.58 -6.98
N GLY A 400 25.35 -11.56 -6.34
CA GLY A 400 24.65 -12.58 -5.57
C GLY A 400 24.70 -12.25 -4.08
N ALA A 401 23.56 -12.19 -3.41
CA ALA A 401 23.53 -11.89 -1.97
C ALA A 401 22.60 -12.84 -1.21
N VAL A 402 23.05 -13.31 -0.06
CA VAL A 402 22.22 -13.98 0.95
C VAL A 402 22.30 -13.14 2.22
N PHE A 403 21.16 -12.54 2.59
CA PHE A 403 21.04 -11.74 3.80
C PHE A 403 20.67 -12.62 5.00
N GLN A 404 20.97 -12.16 6.21
CA GLN A 404 20.58 -12.82 7.45
C GLN A 404 19.06 -12.94 7.58
N ASP A 405 18.33 -11.92 7.17
CA ASP A 405 16.87 -11.78 7.15
C ASP A 405 16.27 -12.04 5.76
N PHE A 406 16.76 -13.07 5.08
CA PHE A 406 16.31 -13.42 3.74
C PHE A 406 14.78 -13.55 3.62
N VAL A 407 14.24 -13.09 2.50
CA VAL A 407 12.79 -13.11 2.25
C VAL A 407 12.31 -14.53 1.95
N LYS A 408 11.25 -14.92 2.67
CA LYS A 408 10.49 -16.15 2.47
C LYS A 408 9.28 -15.82 1.59
N TYR A 409 9.35 -16.09 0.29
CA TYR A 409 8.24 -15.78 -0.61
C TYR A 409 7.14 -16.83 -0.49
N PRO A 410 5.85 -16.45 -0.42
CA PRO A 410 4.71 -17.36 -0.42
C PRO A 410 4.42 -17.88 -1.85
N LEU A 411 5.41 -18.49 -2.46
CA LEU A 411 5.41 -19.04 -3.81
C LEU A 411 5.76 -20.53 -3.77
N THR A 412 5.74 -21.21 -4.90
CA THR A 412 6.23 -22.58 -5.00
C THR A 412 7.74 -22.67 -4.72
N VAL A 413 8.24 -23.86 -4.46
CA VAL A 413 9.69 -24.10 -4.29
C VAL A 413 10.45 -23.67 -5.56
N GLN A 414 9.93 -24.05 -6.73
CA GLN A 414 10.50 -23.70 -8.02
C GLN A 414 10.63 -22.19 -8.18
N GLU A 415 9.55 -21.46 -8.00
CA GLU A 415 9.55 -20.00 -8.11
C GLU A 415 10.46 -19.33 -7.08
N ASN A 416 10.49 -19.85 -5.85
CA ASN A 416 11.38 -19.34 -4.81
C ASN A 416 12.85 -19.44 -5.19
N ILE A 417 13.27 -20.54 -5.81
CA ILE A 417 14.63 -20.71 -6.31
C ILE A 417 14.84 -19.84 -7.54
N GLY A 418 13.89 -19.88 -8.48
CA GLY A 418 13.91 -19.12 -9.74
C GLY A 418 14.00 -17.60 -9.57
N CYS A 419 13.54 -17.06 -8.43
CA CYS A 419 13.73 -15.64 -8.08
C CYS A 419 15.20 -15.20 -8.07
N GLY A 420 16.16 -16.10 -8.01
CA GLY A 420 17.59 -15.78 -8.17
C GLY A 420 17.98 -15.30 -9.56
N ASN A 421 17.20 -15.69 -10.60
CA ASN A 421 17.35 -15.22 -11.98
C ASN A 421 16.00 -15.21 -12.69
N ILE A 422 15.34 -14.07 -12.68
CA ILE A 422 13.96 -13.93 -13.22
C ILE A 422 13.90 -14.26 -14.74
N SER A 423 14.97 -14.04 -15.50
CA SER A 423 14.99 -14.39 -16.93
C SER A 423 14.98 -15.91 -17.18
N GLU A 424 15.37 -16.70 -16.19
CA GLU A 424 15.45 -18.16 -16.23
C GLU A 424 14.52 -18.82 -15.18
N ILE A 425 13.47 -18.11 -14.72
CA ILE A 425 12.59 -18.56 -13.64
C ILE A 425 11.86 -19.87 -13.97
N ASP A 426 11.61 -20.15 -15.24
CA ASP A 426 10.97 -21.38 -15.74
C ASP A 426 11.97 -22.46 -16.17
N ASN A 427 13.28 -22.22 -16.03
CA ASN A 427 14.32 -23.17 -16.43
C ASN A 427 14.50 -24.24 -15.34
N ILE A 428 13.71 -25.31 -15.45
CA ILE A 428 13.68 -26.42 -14.48
C ILE A 428 15.07 -27.05 -14.28
N HIS A 429 15.86 -27.18 -15.35
CA HIS A 429 17.19 -27.76 -15.26
C HIS A 429 18.13 -26.93 -14.39
N LEU A 430 18.15 -25.61 -14.60
CA LEU A 430 18.95 -24.69 -13.80
C LEU A 430 18.50 -24.64 -12.35
N ILE A 431 17.18 -24.69 -12.09
CA ILE A 431 16.60 -24.74 -10.77
C ILE A 431 17.03 -26.00 -10.01
N HIS A 432 16.98 -27.17 -10.67
CA HIS A 432 17.43 -28.43 -10.07
C HIS A 432 18.93 -28.42 -9.77
N GLU A 433 19.77 -27.88 -10.67
CA GLU A 433 21.19 -27.71 -10.42
C GLU A 433 21.46 -26.78 -9.23
N ALA A 434 20.74 -25.66 -9.15
CA ALA A 434 20.85 -24.71 -8.04
C ALA A 434 20.43 -25.36 -6.71
N ALA A 435 19.33 -26.11 -6.69
CA ALA A 435 18.88 -26.87 -5.56
C ALA A 435 19.92 -27.91 -5.10
N LYS A 436 20.52 -28.63 -6.03
CA LYS A 436 21.58 -29.62 -5.76
C LYS A 436 22.83 -28.97 -5.16
N LYS A 437 23.26 -27.85 -5.72
CA LYS A 437 24.44 -27.10 -5.23
C LYS A 437 24.23 -26.56 -3.81
N SER A 438 23.02 -26.11 -3.48
CA SER A 438 22.68 -25.61 -2.12
C SER A 438 22.36 -26.74 -1.13
N GLY A 439 22.01 -27.94 -1.62
CA GLY A 439 21.51 -29.06 -0.82
C GLY A 439 20.03 -28.96 -0.48
N ALA A 440 19.28 -28.14 -1.20
CA ALA A 440 17.83 -28.12 -1.09
C ALA A 440 17.20 -29.38 -1.68
N ASP A 441 17.84 -30.01 -2.68
CA ASP A 441 17.41 -31.27 -3.29
C ASP A 441 17.31 -32.45 -2.31
N GLU A 442 17.92 -32.36 -1.14
CA GLU A 442 17.85 -33.39 -0.09
C GLU A 442 16.45 -33.51 0.52
N PHE A 443 15.73 -32.40 0.69
CA PHE A 443 14.40 -32.39 1.33
C PHE A 443 13.24 -32.15 0.34
N ILE A 444 13.50 -31.52 -0.81
CA ILE A 444 12.45 -31.22 -1.80
C ILE A 444 11.66 -32.47 -2.24
N PRO A 445 12.31 -33.66 -2.47
CA PRO A 445 11.58 -34.88 -2.84
C PRO A 445 10.58 -35.37 -1.79
N GLU A 446 10.75 -34.98 -0.52
CA GLU A 446 9.85 -35.33 0.59
C GLU A 446 8.62 -34.43 0.67
N LEU A 447 8.62 -33.30 -0.06
CA LEU A 447 7.47 -32.39 -0.10
C LEU A 447 6.34 -32.97 -0.95
N PRO A 448 5.07 -32.66 -0.64
CA PRO A 448 3.88 -33.24 -1.30
C PRO A 448 3.89 -33.14 -2.83
N GLU A 449 4.23 -31.98 -3.36
CA GLU A 449 4.30 -31.69 -4.81
C GLU A 449 5.72 -31.36 -5.27
N LYS A 450 6.73 -31.74 -4.46
CA LYS A 450 8.16 -31.51 -4.78
C LYS A 450 8.43 -30.03 -5.09
N TYR A 451 8.93 -29.73 -6.30
CA TYR A 451 9.25 -28.36 -6.73
C TYR A 451 8.01 -27.48 -6.90
N ASP A 452 6.83 -28.05 -7.17
CA ASP A 452 5.56 -27.35 -7.31
C ASP A 452 4.87 -27.13 -5.95
N THR A 453 5.45 -27.62 -4.84
CA THR A 453 4.90 -27.43 -3.51
C THR A 453 4.80 -25.96 -3.16
N GLN A 454 3.60 -25.47 -2.84
CA GLN A 454 3.34 -24.16 -2.32
C GLN A 454 3.97 -24.02 -0.93
N LEU A 455 4.73 -22.96 -0.71
CA LEU A 455 5.32 -22.65 0.59
C LEU A 455 4.43 -21.68 1.38
N HIS A 456 4.62 -21.64 2.70
CA HIS A 456 3.78 -20.98 3.70
C HIS A 456 2.41 -21.64 3.91
N ARG A 457 2.20 -22.09 5.16
CA ARG A 457 0.94 -22.74 5.60
C ARG A 457 -0.29 -21.85 5.60
N GLU A 458 -0.14 -20.56 5.41
CA GLU A 458 -1.23 -19.59 5.30
C GLU A 458 -2.03 -19.78 4.00
N TRP A 459 -1.43 -20.45 3.04
CA TRP A 459 -2.04 -20.74 1.74
C TRP A 459 -2.56 -22.19 1.69
N SER A 460 -3.64 -22.39 0.95
CA SER A 460 -4.23 -23.73 0.78
C SER A 460 -3.21 -24.69 0.18
N GLY A 461 -2.98 -25.82 0.86
CA GLY A 461 -1.94 -26.79 0.46
C GLY A 461 -0.50 -26.39 0.80
N GLY A 462 -0.30 -25.22 1.41
CA GLY A 462 1.02 -24.69 1.70
C GLY A 462 1.75 -25.42 2.84
N VAL A 463 3.05 -25.64 2.63
CA VAL A 463 3.95 -26.32 3.57
C VAL A 463 4.86 -25.29 4.25
N GLN A 464 5.03 -25.44 5.57
CA GLN A 464 5.99 -24.63 6.32
C GLN A 464 7.35 -25.35 6.39
N LEU A 465 8.36 -24.76 5.80
CA LEU A 465 9.73 -25.24 5.89
C LEU A 465 10.36 -24.86 7.25
N SER A 466 11.31 -25.68 7.72
CA SER A 466 12.19 -25.30 8.81
C SER A 466 13.09 -24.14 8.40
N LEU A 467 13.65 -23.41 9.38
CA LEU A 467 14.54 -22.28 9.07
C LEU A 467 15.77 -22.71 8.27
N GLY A 468 16.33 -23.90 8.54
CA GLY A 468 17.45 -24.46 7.78
C GLY A 468 17.08 -24.84 6.33
N GLN A 469 15.85 -25.37 6.10
CA GLN A 469 15.37 -25.62 4.75
C GLN A 469 15.15 -24.31 3.97
N TRP A 470 14.57 -23.31 4.59
CA TRP A 470 14.43 -21.97 4.02
C TRP A 470 15.78 -21.36 3.66
N GLN A 471 16.79 -21.56 4.49
CA GLN A 471 18.16 -21.09 4.24
C GLN A 471 18.77 -21.76 3.00
N LYS A 472 18.59 -23.09 2.83
CA LYS A 472 19.02 -23.81 1.63
C LYS A 472 18.32 -23.26 0.38
N ILE A 473 17.02 -22.90 0.45
CA ILE A 473 16.31 -22.24 -0.64
C ILE A 473 16.89 -20.84 -0.93
N ALA A 474 17.17 -20.03 0.11
CA ALA A 474 17.77 -18.70 -0.07
C ALA A 474 19.15 -18.78 -0.73
N ILE A 475 19.96 -19.77 -0.36
CA ILE A 475 21.28 -20.05 -0.97
C ILE A 475 21.11 -20.52 -2.42
N SER A 476 20.07 -21.31 -2.75
CA SER A 476 19.81 -21.75 -4.14
C SER A 476 19.67 -20.58 -5.10
N ARG A 477 19.10 -19.46 -4.65
CA ARG A 477 18.93 -18.24 -5.48
C ARG A 477 20.27 -17.73 -6.02
N VAL A 478 21.33 -17.82 -5.23
CA VAL A 478 22.67 -17.37 -5.66
C VAL A 478 23.29 -18.32 -6.69
N PHE A 479 22.86 -19.58 -6.73
CA PHE A 479 23.31 -20.55 -7.72
C PHE A 479 22.57 -20.47 -9.07
N MET A 480 21.51 -19.64 -9.16
CA MET A 480 20.75 -19.43 -10.39
C MET A 480 21.48 -18.59 -11.44
N ASN A 481 22.61 -17.96 -11.07
CA ASN A 481 23.40 -17.15 -12.00
C ASN A 481 24.88 -17.24 -11.66
N ASP A 482 25.72 -16.87 -12.62
CA ASP A 482 27.17 -16.76 -12.40
C ASP A 482 27.54 -15.33 -12.00
N PHE A 483 27.38 -15.04 -10.72
CA PHE A 483 27.67 -13.74 -10.15
C PHE A 483 29.19 -13.57 -9.89
N PRO A 484 29.83 -12.53 -10.43
CA PRO A 484 31.25 -12.24 -10.18
C PRO A 484 31.50 -11.77 -8.73
N ILE A 485 30.50 -11.22 -8.06
CA ILE A 485 30.55 -10.79 -6.66
C ILE A 485 29.46 -11.51 -5.88
N VAL A 486 29.84 -12.17 -4.79
CA VAL A 486 28.92 -12.89 -3.91
C VAL A 486 29.07 -12.39 -2.47
N VAL A 487 27.96 -12.08 -1.83
CA VAL A 487 27.90 -11.60 -0.46
C VAL A 487 27.07 -12.56 0.39
N LEU A 488 27.62 -12.99 1.52
CA LEU A 488 26.98 -13.91 2.44
C LEU A 488 26.97 -13.27 3.83
N ASP A 489 25.80 -12.80 4.28
CA ASP A 489 25.61 -12.18 5.60
C ASP A 489 25.03 -13.20 6.57
N GLU A 490 25.87 -13.74 7.44
CA GLU A 490 25.55 -14.76 8.47
C GLU A 490 24.75 -15.98 7.95
N PRO A 491 25.19 -16.61 6.88
CA PRO A 491 24.37 -17.62 6.19
C PRO A 491 24.17 -18.92 6.98
N THR A 492 24.73 -19.08 8.19
CA THR A 492 24.68 -20.33 8.97
C THR A 492 24.18 -20.15 10.40
N ALA A 493 23.63 -18.98 10.74
CA ALA A 493 23.25 -18.65 12.13
C ALA A 493 22.26 -19.64 12.80
N SER A 494 21.46 -20.37 12.00
CA SER A 494 20.37 -21.24 12.50
C SER A 494 20.58 -22.73 12.26
N LEU A 495 21.77 -23.16 11.88
CA LEU A 495 22.05 -24.54 11.52
C LEU A 495 22.75 -25.30 12.67
N ASP A 496 22.50 -26.61 12.72
CA ASP A 496 23.28 -27.50 13.54
C ASP A 496 24.73 -27.65 13.00
N PRO A 497 25.71 -28.07 13.80
CA PRO A 497 27.11 -28.13 13.40
C PRO A 497 27.38 -29.02 12.18
N LYS A 498 26.59 -30.07 11.95
CA LYS A 498 26.74 -30.96 10.80
C LYS A 498 26.23 -30.31 9.54
N ALA A 499 25.03 -29.73 9.59
CA ALA A 499 24.44 -28.97 8.47
C ALA A 499 25.27 -27.73 8.12
N GLU A 500 25.86 -27.08 9.14
CA GLU A 500 26.80 -25.98 8.94
C GLU A 500 28.03 -26.43 8.15
N TYR A 501 28.67 -27.55 8.53
CA TYR A 501 29.83 -28.08 7.83
C TYR A 501 29.50 -28.47 6.38
N GLU A 502 28.34 -29.07 6.14
CA GLU A 502 27.89 -29.45 4.80
C GLU A 502 27.68 -28.22 3.92
N ILE A 503 27.01 -27.17 4.45
CA ILE A 503 26.84 -25.89 3.76
C ILE A 503 28.17 -25.18 3.56
N TYR A 504 29.08 -25.26 4.54
CA TYR A 504 30.43 -24.75 4.45
C TYR A 504 31.20 -25.34 3.25
N CYS A 505 31.14 -26.66 3.05
CA CYS A 505 31.76 -27.32 1.89
C CYS A 505 31.12 -26.84 0.58
N LYS A 506 29.80 -26.58 0.57
CA LYS A 506 29.06 -26.05 -0.59
C LYS A 506 29.42 -24.59 -0.87
N PHE A 507 29.61 -23.77 0.18
CA PHE A 507 30.08 -22.38 0.01
C PHE A 507 31.48 -22.30 -0.62
N ARG A 508 32.38 -23.21 -0.29
CA ARG A 508 33.69 -23.23 -0.94
C ARG A 508 33.56 -23.35 -2.46
N GLY A 509 32.68 -24.23 -2.96
CA GLY A 509 32.36 -24.31 -4.39
C GLY A 509 31.67 -23.07 -4.96
N LEU A 510 30.86 -22.36 -4.14
CA LEU A 510 30.24 -21.10 -4.54
C LEU A 510 31.27 -19.97 -4.68
N MET A 511 32.27 -19.94 -3.80
CA MET A 511 33.28 -18.88 -3.76
C MET A 511 34.40 -19.05 -4.78
N GLU A 512 34.60 -20.28 -5.30
CA GLU A 512 35.68 -20.59 -6.23
C GLU A 512 35.56 -19.77 -7.53
N GLY A 513 36.60 -19.00 -7.84
CA GLY A 513 36.67 -18.14 -9.02
C GLY A 513 35.85 -16.84 -8.94
N ARG A 514 35.22 -16.54 -7.79
CA ARG A 514 34.38 -15.35 -7.55
C ARG A 514 34.98 -14.49 -6.43
N THR A 515 34.66 -13.19 -6.47
CA THR A 515 34.98 -12.30 -5.35
C THR A 515 33.89 -12.47 -4.29
N SER A 516 34.26 -13.03 -3.13
CA SER A 516 33.28 -13.39 -2.12
C SER A 516 33.53 -12.64 -0.82
N ILE A 517 32.46 -12.09 -0.22
CA ILE A 517 32.52 -11.39 1.06
C ILE A 517 31.61 -12.10 2.05
N LEU A 518 32.20 -12.56 3.15
CA LEU A 518 31.52 -13.26 4.23
C LEU A 518 31.41 -12.37 5.45
N ILE A 519 30.23 -12.15 5.97
CA ILE A 519 30.06 -11.75 7.36
C ILE A 519 29.85 -13.03 8.16
N ALA A 520 30.75 -13.31 9.07
CA ALA A 520 30.68 -14.52 9.86
C ALA A 520 30.76 -14.20 11.36
N HIS A 521 29.82 -14.76 12.11
CA HIS A 521 29.86 -14.84 13.57
C HIS A 521 30.50 -16.14 14.07
N ARG A 522 30.66 -17.13 13.18
CA ARG A 522 31.30 -18.40 13.52
C ARG A 522 32.66 -18.53 12.83
N PHE A 523 33.69 -18.77 13.60
CA PHE A 523 35.06 -18.82 13.09
C PHE A 523 35.37 -20.04 12.20
N SER A 524 34.51 -21.06 12.19
CA SER A 524 34.61 -22.17 11.23
C SER A 524 34.53 -21.67 9.78
N THR A 525 33.67 -20.71 9.51
CA THR A 525 33.49 -20.10 8.18
C THR A 525 34.58 -19.06 7.85
N VAL A 526 35.09 -18.35 8.83
CA VAL A 526 36.15 -17.33 8.66
C VAL A 526 37.47 -17.91 8.14
N LYS A 527 37.80 -19.16 8.49
CA LYS A 527 38.99 -19.84 8.00
C LYS A 527 39.06 -20.06 6.49
N LEU A 528 37.92 -19.93 5.79
CA LEU A 528 37.90 -20.03 4.33
C LEU A 528 38.42 -18.77 3.63
N ALA A 529 38.42 -17.65 4.32
CA ALA A 529 38.78 -16.38 3.74
C ALA A 529 40.29 -16.27 3.53
N ASP A 530 40.67 -15.80 2.36
CA ASP A 530 42.06 -15.47 2.04
C ASP A 530 42.55 -14.30 2.90
N LYS A 531 41.62 -13.36 3.21
CA LYS A 531 41.92 -12.21 4.05
C LYS A 531 40.72 -11.86 4.93
N ILE A 532 40.99 -11.52 6.17
CA ILE A 532 40.03 -11.18 7.20
C ILE A 532 40.21 -9.71 7.58
N PHE A 533 39.12 -8.99 7.72
CA PHE A 533 39.05 -7.62 8.24
C PHE A 533 38.35 -7.64 9.59
N VAL A 534 39.00 -7.14 10.62
CA VAL A 534 38.44 -7.03 11.98
C VAL A 534 37.88 -5.63 12.18
N LEU A 535 36.57 -5.54 12.37
CA LEU A 535 35.85 -4.30 12.51
C LEU A 535 35.46 -4.03 13.96
N GLN A 536 35.89 -2.89 14.52
CA GLN A 536 35.52 -2.45 15.86
C GLN A 536 35.14 -0.96 15.85
N ASN A 537 34.00 -0.64 16.46
CA ASN A 537 33.51 0.75 16.56
C ASN A 537 33.45 1.55 15.23
N GLY A 538 33.21 0.85 14.12
CA GLY A 538 33.13 1.44 12.79
C GLY A 538 34.47 1.69 12.11
N THR A 539 35.57 1.10 12.61
CA THR A 539 36.91 1.18 12.01
C THR A 539 37.50 -0.22 11.82
N ILE A 540 38.34 -0.41 10.81
CA ILE A 540 39.14 -1.65 10.66
C ILE A 540 40.36 -1.50 11.54
N ILE A 541 40.51 -2.42 12.51
CA ILE A 541 41.62 -2.41 13.49
C ILE A 541 42.71 -3.42 13.13
N GLU A 542 42.35 -4.55 12.51
CA GLU A 542 43.27 -5.60 12.10
C GLU A 542 42.89 -6.13 10.71
N SER A 543 43.87 -6.55 9.93
CA SER A 543 43.63 -7.24 8.66
C SER A 543 44.78 -8.21 8.34
N GLY A 544 44.44 -9.39 7.86
CA GLY A 544 45.42 -10.43 7.51
C GLY A 544 44.76 -11.79 7.29
N SER A 545 45.57 -12.83 7.05
CA SER A 545 45.08 -14.21 7.04
C SER A 545 44.77 -14.70 8.45
N HIS A 546 44.05 -15.81 8.58
CA HIS A 546 43.79 -16.44 9.87
C HIS A 546 45.08 -16.68 10.68
N GLU A 547 46.12 -17.21 10.02
CA GLU A 547 47.39 -17.51 10.69
C GLU A 547 48.12 -16.25 11.15
N GLU A 548 48.12 -15.19 10.35
CA GLU A 548 48.73 -13.91 10.69
C GLU A 548 48.04 -13.27 11.88
N LEU A 549 46.72 -13.22 11.89
CA LEU A 549 45.94 -12.62 12.96
C LEU A 549 46.00 -13.41 14.26
N MET A 550 46.07 -14.73 14.19
CA MET A 550 46.31 -15.57 15.40
C MET A 550 47.69 -15.32 16.00
N LYS A 551 48.74 -15.13 15.18
CA LYS A 551 50.10 -14.80 15.65
C LYS A 551 50.19 -13.39 16.26
N LEU A 552 49.41 -12.45 15.74
CA LEU A 552 49.30 -11.08 16.26
C LEU A 552 48.76 -11.05 17.70
N ASN A 553 47.98 -12.08 18.09
CA ASN A 553 47.34 -12.22 19.39
C ASN A 553 46.53 -10.99 19.81
N GLY A 554 45.88 -10.37 18.82
CA GLY A 554 45.02 -9.17 18.97
C GLY A 554 43.57 -9.49 19.20
N GLU A 555 42.67 -8.58 18.79
CA GLU A 555 41.22 -8.69 18.94
C GLU A 555 40.65 -9.93 18.23
N TYR A 556 41.18 -10.24 17.03
CA TYR A 556 40.79 -11.45 16.29
C TYR A 556 41.05 -12.71 17.08
N ALA A 557 42.27 -12.85 17.62
CA ALA A 557 42.67 -14.03 18.40
C ALA A 557 41.86 -14.15 19.70
N ALA A 558 41.56 -13.01 20.35
CA ALA A 558 40.72 -12.98 21.54
C ALA A 558 39.29 -13.48 21.24
N LEU A 559 38.65 -12.94 20.16
CA LEU A 559 37.31 -13.37 19.72
C LEU A 559 37.30 -14.85 19.31
N PHE A 560 38.33 -15.30 18.61
CA PHE A 560 38.46 -16.71 18.19
C PHE A 560 38.55 -17.65 19.39
N ASN A 561 39.41 -17.36 20.37
CA ASN A 561 39.59 -18.17 21.55
C ASN A 561 38.34 -18.22 22.42
N LEU A 562 37.63 -17.10 22.60
CA LEU A 562 36.36 -17.07 23.33
C LEU A 562 35.32 -18.01 22.71
N GLN A 563 35.25 -18.08 21.38
CA GLN A 563 34.35 -19.03 20.72
C GLN A 563 34.83 -20.47 20.83
N ALA A 564 36.14 -20.71 20.72
CA ALA A 564 36.72 -22.06 20.86
C ALA A 564 36.48 -22.64 22.26
N GLU A 565 36.57 -21.82 23.31
CA GLU A 565 36.27 -22.20 24.70
C GLU A 565 34.78 -22.56 24.89
N ALA A 566 33.86 -21.90 24.17
CA ALA A 566 32.43 -22.21 24.24
C ALA A 566 32.05 -23.54 23.58
N TYR A 567 32.91 -24.11 22.76
CA TYR A 567 32.73 -25.41 22.08
C TYR A 567 33.55 -26.57 22.72
N GLN A 568 34.36 -26.31 23.73
CA GLN A 568 34.97 -27.30 24.59
C GLN A 568 34.12 -27.60 25.83
#